data_48795dbd11caf7d943575efbe2993303
#
_entry.id   48795dbd11caf7d943575efbe2993303
#
_cell.length_a   1.000
_cell.length_b   1.000
_cell.length_c   1.000
_cell.angle_alpha   90.00
_cell.angle_beta   90.00
_cell.angle_gamma   90.00
#
_symmetry.space_group_name_H-M   'P 1'
#
loop_
_entity.id
_entity.type
_entity.pdbx_description
1 polymer ?
#
loop_
_entity_poly.entity_id
_entity_poly.type
_entity_poly.pdbx_seq_one_letter_code
_entity_poly.pdbx_strand_id
1 'polypeptide(L)'
;MPRSTVVAVGLVFLLVFTATAAASPPTISYSIDGISGTNGWYRGSTHGDNVVLHWSVSLDATASNCLPAITLPGPTAGTKQTCWAQNADGRTTAVTRAIKIDATPPTGVSASFSRKPDFNGWYNHAVVVRWRGADATSGIAGCSVVTYHGPDSGAATVNGGCTDMAGNSATLGVRLAYDATPPVLREVTERSTGAGDVLRWSSSGTSDRVVIRRAVRGGKAHKTVFGGSATKFADKRIRPNLEYLYSVQSFDQAGNASKVVSIVALPKILTLQKTPHEPRAAANPILRWRRVRGAGYYNVQLFRGSKRIYAAWPTMRQVGLPTTWKWAGHRFRLTPGRYRWYVWAGFGARSLARYGPVGHASFVVPRA
;
A
#
# COMPACT_ATOMS: atom_id res chain seq x y z
N MET A 1 -76.61 -4.71 -111.26
CA MET A 1 -75.14 -4.65 -111.27
C MET A 1 -74.62 -4.85 -109.85
N PRO A 2 -74.19 -6.00 -109.46
CA PRO A 2 -73.58 -6.20 -108.15
C PRO A 2 -72.09 -5.99 -108.12
N ARG A 3 -71.61 -5.27 -107.21
CA ARG A 3 -70.15 -5.04 -106.87
C ARG A 3 -69.65 -6.20 -106.08
N SER A 4 -68.62 -6.88 -106.58
CA SER A 4 -67.86 -7.90 -105.84
C SER A 4 -66.85 -7.24 -104.86
N THR A 5 -66.99 -7.61 -103.56
CA THR A 5 -66.07 -7.20 -102.50
C THR A 5 -64.99 -8.28 -102.33
N VAL A 6 -63.70 -7.99 -102.61
CA VAL A 6 -62.58 -8.87 -102.34
C VAL A 6 -62.12 -8.63 -100.89
N VAL A 7 -62.15 -9.63 -100.03
CA VAL A 7 -61.61 -9.63 -98.65
C VAL A 7 -60.15 -10.15 -98.71
N ALA A 8 -59.12 -9.28 -98.48
CA ALA A 8 -57.70 -9.65 -98.34
C ALA A 8 -57.52 -10.13 -96.84
N VAL A 9 -57.21 -11.40 -96.63
CA VAL A 9 -56.76 -11.93 -95.33
C VAL A 9 -55.23 -11.69 -95.22
N GLY A 10 -54.83 -10.68 -94.37
CA GLY A 10 -53.44 -10.44 -94.04
C GLY A 10 -53.01 -11.42 -92.93
N LEU A 11 -52.00 -12.27 -93.20
CA LEU A 11 -51.34 -13.14 -92.27
C LEU A 11 -50.31 -12.36 -91.47
N VAL A 12 -50.59 -12.01 -90.21
CA VAL A 12 -49.62 -11.35 -89.31
C VAL A 12 -48.73 -12.44 -88.72
N PHE A 13 -47.45 -12.50 -89.10
CA PHE A 13 -46.40 -13.28 -88.45
C PHE A 13 -45.97 -12.57 -87.16
N LEU A 14 -46.34 -13.09 -86.02
CA LEU A 14 -45.85 -12.63 -84.73
C LEU A 14 -44.50 -13.27 -84.51
N LEU A 15 -43.38 -12.52 -84.73
CA LEU A 15 -42.02 -12.89 -84.34
C LEU A 15 -41.89 -12.75 -82.86
N VAL A 16 -41.99 -13.88 -82.08
CA VAL A 16 -41.70 -13.97 -80.66
C VAL A 16 -40.19 -13.97 -80.52
N PHE A 17 -39.60 -12.81 -80.25
CA PHE A 17 -38.20 -12.73 -79.75
C PHE A 17 -38.19 -13.25 -78.36
N THR A 18 -37.77 -14.48 -78.11
CA THR A 18 -37.40 -15.00 -76.77
C THR A 18 -36.08 -14.34 -76.42
N ALA A 19 -36.12 -13.33 -75.56
CA ALA A 19 -34.93 -12.81 -74.92
C ALA A 19 -34.32 -13.91 -74.06
N THR A 20 -33.27 -14.55 -74.54
CA THR A 20 -32.47 -15.46 -73.70
C THR A 20 -31.86 -14.61 -72.61
N ALA A 21 -32.22 -14.86 -71.37
CA ALA A 21 -31.59 -14.22 -70.23
C ALA A 21 -30.09 -14.53 -70.32
N ALA A 22 -29.30 -13.46 -70.39
CA ALA A 22 -27.85 -13.62 -70.45
C ALA A 22 -27.36 -14.34 -69.20
N ALA A 23 -26.62 -15.44 -69.33
CA ALA A 23 -26.08 -16.20 -68.23
C ALA A 23 -25.22 -15.33 -67.30
N SER A 24 -25.38 -15.50 -66.00
CA SER A 24 -24.57 -14.78 -64.99
C SER A 24 -23.09 -15.21 -65.10
N PRO A 25 -22.12 -14.32 -64.79
CA PRO A 25 -20.74 -14.71 -64.76
C PRO A 25 -20.50 -15.74 -63.59
N PRO A 26 -19.46 -16.61 -63.71
CA PRO A 26 -19.14 -17.60 -62.68
C PRO A 26 -18.92 -16.95 -61.32
N THR A 27 -19.22 -17.65 -60.24
CA THR A 27 -18.91 -17.19 -58.87
C THR A 27 -17.62 -17.81 -58.40
N ILE A 28 -16.82 -17.00 -57.69
CA ILE A 28 -15.54 -17.42 -57.10
C ILE A 28 -15.66 -17.17 -55.58
N SER A 29 -15.45 -18.20 -54.79
CA SER A 29 -15.29 -18.12 -53.34
C SER A 29 -13.92 -18.61 -52.90
N TYR A 30 -13.56 -18.32 -51.66
CA TYR A 30 -12.26 -18.76 -51.12
C TYR A 30 -12.41 -19.05 -49.63
N SER A 31 -11.50 -19.88 -49.11
CA SER A 31 -11.23 -20.07 -47.69
C SER A 31 -9.72 -20.03 -47.46
N ILE A 32 -9.33 -19.73 -46.21
CA ILE A 32 -7.93 -19.66 -45.81
C ILE A 32 -7.77 -20.60 -44.59
N ASP A 33 -6.88 -21.60 -44.79
CA ASP A 33 -6.37 -22.38 -43.65
C ASP A 33 -5.14 -21.67 -43.13
N GLY A 34 -5.37 -20.96 -42.02
CA GLY A 34 -4.37 -20.14 -41.34
C GLY A 34 -4.91 -19.67 -39.98
N ILE A 35 -4.02 -19.59 -38.99
CA ILE A 35 -4.38 -19.06 -37.67
C ILE A 35 -4.44 -17.54 -37.80
N SER A 36 -5.66 -16.99 -37.77
CA SER A 36 -5.89 -15.57 -37.98
C SER A 36 -5.49 -14.73 -36.78
N GLY A 37 -4.76 -13.65 -37.00
CA GLY A 37 -4.50 -12.55 -36.11
C GLY A 37 -5.47 -11.38 -36.34
N THR A 38 -4.95 -10.16 -36.19
CA THR A 38 -5.68 -8.90 -36.45
C THR A 38 -5.31 -8.32 -37.81
N ASN A 39 -6.17 -7.43 -38.34
CA ASN A 39 -5.90 -6.68 -39.59
C ASN A 39 -5.54 -7.56 -40.79
N GLY A 40 -6.08 -8.79 -40.85
CA GLY A 40 -5.87 -9.71 -41.99
C GLY A 40 -4.50 -10.40 -42.00
N TRP A 41 -3.79 -10.40 -40.90
CA TRP A 41 -2.58 -11.18 -40.69
C TRP A 41 -2.90 -12.63 -40.28
N TYR A 42 -2.00 -13.56 -40.65
CA TYR A 42 -2.03 -14.96 -40.28
C TYR A 42 -0.65 -15.37 -39.76
N ARG A 43 -0.62 -16.25 -38.77
CA ARG A 43 0.63 -16.79 -38.17
C ARG A 43 0.92 -18.25 -38.53
N GLY A 44 0.65 -18.64 -39.78
CA GLY A 44 0.76 -20.04 -40.18
C GLY A 44 -0.56 -20.76 -40.14
N SER A 45 -0.53 -22.08 -40.27
CA SER A 45 -1.68 -22.97 -40.27
C SER A 45 -1.40 -24.21 -39.41
N THR A 46 -2.31 -25.19 -39.42
CA THR A 46 -2.09 -26.53 -38.89
C THR A 46 -0.92 -27.28 -39.59
N HIS A 47 -0.42 -26.74 -40.70
CA HIS A 47 0.67 -27.28 -41.51
C HIS A 47 1.99 -26.47 -41.31
N GLY A 48 2.22 -25.88 -40.15
CA GLY A 48 3.41 -25.11 -39.83
C GLY A 48 3.27 -23.61 -40.13
N ASP A 49 4.38 -22.95 -40.55
CA ASP A 49 4.43 -21.51 -40.79
C ASP A 49 3.77 -21.07 -42.09
N ASN A 50 3.25 -22.01 -42.87
CA ASN A 50 2.58 -21.74 -44.16
C ASN A 50 1.08 -21.51 -43.94
N VAL A 51 0.49 -20.74 -44.84
CA VAL A 51 -0.96 -20.52 -44.93
C VAL A 51 -1.42 -21.12 -46.25
N VAL A 52 -2.57 -21.84 -46.23
CA VAL A 52 -3.11 -22.44 -47.47
C VAL A 52 -4.37 -21.66 -47.90
N LEU A 53 -4.34 -21.12 -49.10
CA LEU A 53 -5.49 -20.50 -49.73
C LEU A 53 -6.22 -21.49 -50.61
N HIS A 54 -7.48 -21.73 -50.37
CA HIS A 54 -8.36 -22.58 -51.15
C HIS A 54 -9.31 -21.72 -51.97
N TRP A 55 -9.33 -21.99 -53.33
CA TRP A 55 -10.30 -21.40 -54.23
C TRP A 55 -11.41 -22.40 -54.56
N SER A 56 -12.63 -21.91 -54.68
CA SER A 56 -13.78 -22.68 -55.15
C SER A 56 -14.48 -21.87 -56.23
N VAL A 57 -14.72 -22.48 -57.36
CA VAL A 57 -15.37 -21.87 -58.54
C VAL A 57 -16.66 -22.60 -58.82
N SER A 58 -17.69 -21.88 -59.25
CA SER A 58 -18.97 -22.46 -59.61
C SER A 58 -18.88 -23.44 -60.79
N LEU A 59 -19.75 -24.44 -60.86
CA LEU A 59 -19.73 -25.52 -61.84
C LEU A 59 -19.99 -25.06 -63.26
N ASP A 60 -20.52 -23.89 -63.51
CA ASP A 60 -20.75 -23.28 -64.84
C ASP A 60 -19.50 -22.70 -65.46
N ALA A 61 -18.39 -22.65 -64.77
CA ALA A 61 -17.08 -22.20 -65.29
C ALA A 61 -16.50 -23.26 -66.22
N THR A 62 -16.16 -22.84 -67.45
CA THR A 62 -15.50 -23.68 -68.49
C THR A 62 -14.02 -23.49 -68.57
N ALA A 63 -13.49 -22.37 -68.03
CA ALA A 63 -12.08 -22.08 -67.92
C ALA A 63 -11.78 -21.29 -66.63
N SER A 64 -10.63 -21.59 -65.96
CA SER A 64 -10.14 -20.84 -64.82
C SER A 64 -8.65 -21.06 -64.61
N ASN A 65 -7.98 -20.11 -63.92
CA ASN A 65 -6.63 -20.27 -63.41
C ASN A 65 -6.61 -20.58 -61.91
N CYS A 66 -7.76 -20.88 -61.30
CA CYS A 66 -7.91 -21.08 -59.88
C CYS A 66 -7.37 -22.47 -59.48
N LEU A 67 -6.23 -22.50 -58.83
CA LEU A 67 -5.70 -23.70 -58.20
C LEU A 67 -6.55 -24.03 -56.95
N PRO A 68 -7.01 -25.28 -56.78
CA PRO A 68 -7.87 -25.65 -55.62
C PRO A 68 -7.22 -25.36 -54.24
N ALA A 69 -5.90 -25.46 -54.16
CA ALA A 69 -5.14 -25.10 -52.95
C ALA A 69 -3.77 -24.49 -53.38
N ILE A 70 -3.40 -23.39 -52.71
CA ILE A 70 -2.14 -22.70 -52.86
C ILE A 70 -1.47 -22.56 -51.50
N THR A 71 -0.33 -23.18 -51.30
CA THR A 71 0.48 -23.02 -50.10
C THR A 71 1.31 -21.73 -50.24
N LEU A 72 1.13 -20.83 -49.28
CA LEU A 72 1.79 -19.54 -49.24
C LEU A 72 2.82 -19.57 -48.10
N PRO A 73 4.12 -19.43 -48.38
CA PRO A 73 5.14 -19.35 -47.36
C PRO A 73 5.13 -17.98 -46.67
N GLY A 74 5.43 -17.97 -45.37
CA GLY A 74 5.72 -16.74 -44.65
C GLY A 74 7.23 -16.49 -44.49
N PRO A 75 7.62 -15.28 -44.03
CA PRO A 75 6.77 -14.10 -43.75
C PRO A 75 6.49 -13.28 -45.04
N THR A 76 5.35 -12.63 -45.07
CA THR A 76 5.00 -11.70 -46.18
C THR A 76 4.02 -10.63 -45.74
N ALA A 77 4.28 -9.36 -46.11
CA ALA A 77 3.40 -8.24 -45.83
C ALA A 77 2.17 -8.15 -46.77
N GLY A 78 2.01 -9.11 -47.72
CA GLY A 78 0.84 -9.16 -48.55
C GLY A 78 1.13 -9.78 -49.93
N THR A 79 1.19 -11.12 -50.02
CA THR A 79 1.21 -11.85 -51.28
C THR A 79 -0.15 -11.79 -51.94
N LYS A 80 -0.25 -11.24 -53.16
CA LYS A 80 -1.49 -11.20 -53.91
C LYS A 80 -1.69 -12.48 -54.71
N GLN A 81 -2.86 -13.09 -54.55
CA GLN A 81 -3.31 -14.23 -55.35
C GLN A 81 -4.58 -13.82 -56.12
N THR A 82 -4.61 -14.07 -57.42
CA THR A 82 -5.76 -13.73 -58.28
C THR A 82 -6.27 -15.02 -58.90
N CYS A 83 -7.55 -15.25 -58.74
CA CYS A 83 -8.28 -16.32 -59.36
C CYS A 83 -9.25 -15.67 -60.40
N TRP A 84 -9.27 -16.15 -61.62
CA TRP A 84 -10.29 -15.77 -62.60
C TRP A 84 -10.97 -17.02 -63.16
N ALA A 85 -12.22 -16.86 -63.57
CA ALA A 85 -13.04 -17.93 -64.19
C ALA A 85 -13.92 -17.34 -65.27
N GLN A 86 -14.22 -18.15 -66.30
CA GLN A 86 -15.07 -17.81 -67.44
C GLN A 86 -16.09 -18.92 -67.68
N ASN A 87 -17.31 -18.57 -68.04
CA ASN A 87 -18.35 -19.54 -68.48
C ASN A 87 -18.37 -19.70 -69.99
N ALA A 88 -19.25 -20.59 -70.50
CA ALA A 88 -19.39 -20.88 -71.91
C ALA A 88 -19.81 -19.65 -72.74
N ASP A 89 -20.47 -18.68 -72.16
CA ASP A 89 -20.89 -17.43 -72.80
C ASP A 89 -19.81 -16.35 -72.85
N GLY A 90 -18.54 -16.69 -72.43
CA GLY A 90 -17.41 -15.78 -72.36
C GLY A 90 -17.44 -14.75 -71.23
N ARG A 91 -18.38 -14.89 -70.29
CA ARG A 91 -18.45 -13.98 -69.11
C ARG A 91 -17.43 -14.38 -68.07
N THR A 92 -16.70 -13.36 -67.52
CA THR A 92 -15.59 -13.56 -66.60
C THR A 92 -15.83 -12.94 -65.23
N THR A 93 -15.31 -13.58 -64.19
CA THR A 93 -15.14 -13.05 -62.86
C THR A 93 -13.70 -13.18 -62.43
N ALA A 94 -13.19 -12.19 -61.74
CA ALA A 94 -11.86 -12.25 -61.10
C ALA A 94 -11.89 -11.77 -59.67
N VAL A 95 -11.26 -12.51 -58.76
CA VAL A 95 -11.13 -12.18 -57.33
C VAL A 95 -9.65 -12.16 -56.97
N THR A 96 -9.22 -11.05 -56.39
CA THR A 96 -7.84 -10.90 -55.85
C THR A 96 -7.88 -10.84 -54.36
N ARG A 97 -7.00 -11.60 -53.69
CA ARG A 97 -6.80 -11.58 -52.23
C ARG A 97 -5.33 -11.31 -51.91
N ALA A 98 -5.09 -10.39 -50.99
CA ALA A 98 -3.77 -10.16 -50.42
C ALA A 98 -3.71 -10.89 -49.07
N ILE A 99 -2.78 -11.82 -48.96
CA ILE A 99 -2.58 -12.63 -47.76
C ILE A 99 -1.30 -12.17 -47.05
N LYS A 100 -1.45 -11.76 -45.78
CA LYS A 100 -0.33 -11.30 -44.95
C LYS A 100 0.03 -12.42 -43.96
N ILE A 101 1.29 -12.79 -43.90
CA ILE A 101 1.75 -13.93 -43.08
C ILE A 101 2.93 -13.49 -42.23
N ASP A 102 2.87 -13.76 -40.95
CA ASP A 102 3.96 -13.56 -39.99
C ASP A 102 3.96 -14.65 -38.93
N ALA A 103 4.99 -15.48 -38.90
CA ALA A 103 5.20 -16.55 -37.94
C ALA A 103 6.26 -16.19 -36.88
N THR A 104 6.81 -14.97 -36.94
CA THR A 104 7.90 -14.55 -36.06
C THR A 104 7.38 -13.80 -34.86
N PRO A 105 7.72 -14.22 -33.61
CA PRO A 105 7.35 -13.48 -32.44
C PRO A 105 8.03 -12.12 -32.31
N PRO A 106 7.45 -11.18 -31.56
CA PRO A 106 8.10 -9.92 -31.23
C PRO A 106 9.51 -10.10 -30.65
N THR A 107 10.41 -9.20 -30.97
CA THR A 107 11.81 -9.20 -30.53
C THR A 107 12.10 -8.01 -29.63
N GLY A 108 13.26 -8.06 -28.90
CA GLY A 108 13.69 -6.96 -28.04
C GLY A 108 12.71 -6.66 -26.88
N VAL A 109 11.96 -7.68 -26.41
CA VAL A 109 11.01 -7.50 -25.31
C VAL A 109 11.75 -7.06 -24.07
N SER A 110 11.37 -5.92 -23.52
CA SER A 110 11.92 -5.32 -22.32
C SER A 110 10.81 -4.81 -21.41
N ALA A 111 11.11 -4.65 -20.12
CA ALA A 111 10.17 -4.14 -19.14
C ALA A 111 10.71 -2.90 -18.46
N SER A 112 9.82 -2.01 -18.07
CA SER A 112 10.13 -0.80 -17.31
C SER A 112 9.16 -0.62 -16.16
N PHE A 113 9.66 -0.08 -15.05
CA PHE A 113 8.87 0.22 -13.85
C PHE A 113 8.41 1.68 -13.91
N SER A 114 7.19 1.95 -13.48
CA SER A 114 6.60 3.30 -13.48
C SER A 114 7.30 4.27 -12.52
N ARG A 115 8.05 3.76 -11.55
CA ARG A 115 8.78 4.52 -10.54
C ARG A 115 9.99 3.75 -10.02
N LYS A 116 10.88 4.44 -9.33
CA LYS A 116 11.99 3.81 -8.59
C LYS A 116 11.46 3.12 -7.31
N PRO A 117 12.22 2.16 -6.75
CA PRO A 117 11.95 1.60 -5.42
C PRO A 117 11.83 2.69 -4.36
N ASP A 118 10.98 2.47 -3.34
CA ASP A 118 10.72 3.42 -2.26
C ASP A 118 11.90 3.50 -1.28
N PHE A 119 12.46 2.36 -0.89
CA PHE A 119 13.55 2.29 0.06
C PHE A 119 14.40 1.03 -0.14
N ASN A 120 15.73 1.15 -0.10
CA ASN A 120 16.70 0.04 -0.18
C ASN A 120 16.44 -0.98 -1.31
N GLY A 121 15.93 -0.54 -2.45
CA GLY A 121 15.59 -1.45 -3.56
C GLY A 121 14.21 -2.12 -3.45
N TRP A 122 13.45 -1.84 -2.39
CA TRP A 122 12.11 -2.36 -2.17
C TRP A 122 11.02 -1.38 -2.62
N TYR A 123 9.94 -1.95 -3.14
CA TYR A 123 8.68 -1.25 -3.34
C TYR A 123 7.76 -1.54 -2.16
N ASN A 124 7.21 -0.51 -1.53
CA ASN A 124 6.23 -0.64 -0.45
C ASN A 124 4.85 -0.04 -0.82
N HIS A 125 4.68 0.31 -2.09
CA HIS A 125 3.42 0.72 -2.69
C HIS A 125 3.31 0.08 -4.07
N ALA A 126 2.10 0.00 -4.60
CA ALA A 126 1.84 -0.55 -5.93
C ALA A 126 2.76 0.06 -7.00
N VAL A 127 3.28 -0.79 -7.88
CA VAL A 127 4.16 -0.40 -8.99
C VAL A 127 3.63 -0.96 -10.30
N VAL A 128 3.59 -0.13 -11.34
CA VAL A 128 3.18 -0.56 -12.68
C VAL A 128 4.41 -0.99 -13.47
N VAL A 129 4.36 -2.20 -14.00
CA VAL A 129 5.36 -2.74 -14.93
C VAL A 129 4.78 -2.69 -16.34
N ARG A 130 5.55 -2.15 -17.29
CA ARG A 130 5.15 -2.00 -18.69
C ARG A 130 6.16 -2.69 -19.57
N TRP A 131 5.67 -3.55 -20.49
CA TRP A 131 6.51 -4.19 -21.48
C TRP A 131 6.51 -3.40 -22.78
N ARG A 132 7.57 -3.54 -23.54
CA ARG A 132 7.77 -3.02 -24.88
C ARG A 132 8.52 -4.05 -25.69
N GLY A 133 8.25 -4.10 -26.97
CA GLY A 133 8.94 -4.95 -27.93
C GLY A 133 8.81 -4.34 -29.31
N ALA A 134 9.44 -4.97 -30.32
CA ALA A 134 9.34 -4.58 -31.73
C ALA A 134 9.04 -5.82 -32.55
N ASP A 135 8.27 -5.64 -33.61
CA ASP A 135 8.07 -6.62 -34.68
C ASP A 135 8.13 -5.92 -36.01
N ALA A 136 9.03 -6.41 -36.90
CA ALA A 136 9.33 -5.76 -38.18
C ALA A 136 8.35 -6.16 -39.26
N THR A 137 7.64 -7.29 -39.14
CA THR A 137 6.79 -7.84 -40.20
C THR A 137 5.34 -7.40 -40.05
N SER A 138 4.69 -7.81 -38.96
CA SER A 138 3.28 -7.49 -38.71
C SER A 138 3.10 -6.28 -37.80
N GLY A 139 4.11 -5.93 -37.04
CA GLY A 139 4.07 -4.87 -36.03
C GLY A 139 3.40 -5.32 -34.74
N ILE A 140 3.57 -4.54 -33.67
CA ILE A 140 3.03 -4.86 -32.35
C ILE A 140 1.52 -4.55 -32.29
N ALA A 141 0.72 -5.53 -31.89
CA ALA A 141 -0.70 -5.37 -31.55
C ALA A 141 -0.88 -4.82 -30.13
N GLY A 142 -0.05 -5.27 -29.18
CA GLY A 142 -0.10 -4.79 -27.81
C GLY A 142 0.98 -5.41 -26.92
N CYS A 143 1.28 -4.71 -25.81
CA CYS A 143 2.17 -5.21 -24.77
C CYS A 143 1.49 -5.14 -23.40
N SER A 144 1.91 -6.01 -22.50
CA SER A 144 1.38 -6.12 -21.14
C SER A 144 1.65 -4.86 -20.31
N VAL A 145 0.65 -4.51 -19.49
CA VAL A 145 0.75 -3.52 -18.41
C VAL A 145 0.19 -4.19 -17.17
N VAL A 146 1.04 -4.41 -16.17
CA VAL A 146 0.67 -5.11 -14.95
C VAL A 146 0.94 -4.22 -13.75
N THR A 147 -0.05 -4.06 -12.86
CA THR A 147 0.15 -3.41 -11.57
C THR A 147 0.43 -4.47 -10.53
N TYR A 148 1.62 -4.43 -9.93
CA TYR A 148 1.97 -5.30 -8.83
C TYR A 148 1.69 -4.59 -7.50
N HIS A 149 0.93 -5.24 -6.62
CA HIS A 149 0.53 -4.74 -5.29
C HIS A 149 0.56 -5.83 -4.21
N GLY A 150 1.32 -6.89 -4.44
CA GLY A 150 1.45 -8.04 -3.53
C GLY A 150 1.28 -9.37 -4.26
N PRO A 151 1.56 -10.46 -3.55
CA PRO A 151 1.96 -10.56 -2.13
C PRO A 151 3.38 -10.02 -1.85
N ASP A 152 3.69 -9.79 -0.55
CA ASP A 152 5.03 -9.41 -0.11
C ASP A 152 6.03 -10.51 -0.44
N SER A 153 7.16 -10.13 -1.02
CA SER A 153 8.21 -11.04 -1.46
C SER A 153 9.53 -10.31 -1.74
N GLY A 154 10.65 -10.87 -1.27
CA GLY A 154 11.98 -10.35 -1.59
C GLY A 154 12.41 -10.57 -3.05
N ALA A 155 11.67 -11.42 -3.81
CA ALA A 155 11.99 -11.77 -5.18
C ALA A 155 10.73 -12.13 -5.99
N ALA A 156 9.72 -11.28 -5.93
CA ALA A 156 8.51 -11.44 -6.72
C ALA A 156 8.84 -11.40 -8.21
N THR A 157 8.23 -12.30 -8.99
CA THR A 157 8.35 -12.31 -10.45
C THR A 157 7.04 -11.80 -11.05
N VAL A 158 7.13 -10.80 -11.89
CA VAL A 158 6.00 -10.27 -12.67
C VAL A 158 6.22 -10.65 -14.13
N ASN A 159 5.30 -11.43 -14.68
CA ASN A 159 5.35 -11.89 -16.06
C ASN A 159 4.50 -10.99 -16.96
N GLY A 160 4.99 -10.75 -18.16
CA GLY A 160 4.30 -10.05 -19.22
C GLY A 160 5.03 -10.20 -20.54
N GLY A 161 4.61 -9.51 -21.57
CA GLY A 161 5.21 -9.62 -22.89
C GLY A 161 4.50 -8.75 -23.91
N CYS A 162 4.79 -9.01 -25.19
CA CYS A 162 4.15 -8.35 -26.31
C CYS A 162 3.57 -9.38 -27.26
N THR A 163 2.50 -9.01 -27.96
CA THR A 163 1.87 -9.80 -29.02
C THR A 163 1.87 -8.92 -30.28
N ASP A 164 2.20 -9.51 -31.44
CA ASP A 164 2.14 -8.86 -32.72
C ASP A 164 0.73 -8.93 -33.36
N MET A 165 0.55 -8.34 -34.55
CA MET A 165 -0.74 -8.36 -35.22
C MET A 165 -1.11 -9.73 -35.80
N ALA A 166 -0.15 -10.62 -36.04
CA ALA A 166 -0.40 -11.99 -36.47
C ALA A 166 -0.78 -12.92 -35.29
N GLY A 167 -0.60 -12.46 -34.03
CA GLY A 167 -0.91 -13.21 -32.83
C GLY A 167 0.26 -14.00 -32.26
N ASN A 168 1.50 -13.83 -32.74
CA ASN A 168 2.68 -14.39 -32.12
C ASN A 168 3.00 -13.61 -30.84
N SER A 169 3.53 -14.26 -29.83
CA SER A 169 3.80 -13.63 -28.52
C SER A 169 5.21 -13.94 -28.04
N ALA A 170 5.81 -12.95 -27.40
CA ALA A 170 7.06 -13.11 -26.66
C ALA A 170 6.88 -12.60 -25.23
N THR A 171 7.35 -13.37 -24.24
CA THR A 171 7.17 -13.08 -22.82
C THR A 171 8.50 -12.81 -22.12
N LEU A 172 8.46 -12.00 -21.06
CA LEU A 172 9.61 -11.70 -20.21
C LEU A 172 9.14 -11.55 -18.76
N GLY A 173 9.71 -12.34 -17.85
CA GLY A 173 9.54 -12.17 -16.41
C GLY A 173 10.57 -11.19 -15.85
N VAL A 174 10.14 -10.28 -15.00
CA VAL A 174 11.02 -9.36 -14.28
C VAL A 174 10.87 -9.54 -12.77
N ARG A 175 11.97 -9.36 -12.04
CA ARG A 175 11.98 -9.50 -10.59
C ARG A 175 11.93 -8.15 -9.91
N LEU A 176 11.27 -8.10 -8.75
CA LEU A 176 11.25 -6.97 -7.84
C LEU A 176 11.15 -7.45 -6.38
N ALA A 177 11.61 -6.63 -5.46
CA ALA A 177 11.36 -6.81 -4.03
C ALA A 177 10.19 -5.92 -3.63
N TYR A 178 9.17 -6.51 -2.99
CA TYR A 178 7.95 -5.85 -2.57
C TYR A 178 7.57 -6.23 -1.15
N ASP A 179 7.28 -5.24 -0.32
CA ASP A 179 6.76 -5.41 1.03
C ASP A 179 5.96 -4.16 1.41
N ALA A 180 4.66 -4.30 1.52
CA ALA A 180 3.74 -3.23 1.91
C ALA A 180 3.17 -3.43 3.32
N THR A 181 3.67 -4.41 4.07
CA THR A 181 3.19 -4.76 5.41
C THR A 181 4.03 -4.09 6.50
N PRO A 182 3.52 -3.07 7.19
CA PRO A 182 4.26 -2.42 8.27
C PRO A 182 4.54 -3.37 9.44
N PRO A 183 5.70 -3.25 10.10
CA PRO A 183 5.99 -3.98 11.33
C PRO A 183 5.04 -3.54 12.45
N VAL A 184 4.79 -4.41 13.42
CA VAL A 184 3.94 -4.12 14.58
C VAL A 184 4.79 -4.10 15.85
N LEU A 185 4.83 -2.94 16.53
CA LEU A 185 5.44 -2.83 17.85
C LEU A 185 4.53 -3.46 18.91
N ARG A 186 5.12 -4.27 19.77
CA ARG A 186 4.47 -4.94 20.92
C ARG A 186 5.26 -4.68 22.19
N GLU A 187 4.57 -4.78 23.33
CA GLU A 187 5.19 -4.76 24.66
C GLU A 187 6.13 -3.57 24.91
N VAL A 188 5.76 -2.39 24.38
CA VAL A 188 6.54 -1.19 24.65
C VAL A 188 6.38 -0.84 26.11
N THR A 189 7.46 -0.96 26.87
CA THR A 189 7.50 -0.68 28.32
C THR A 189 8.56 0.36 28.62
N GLU A 190 8.31 1.11 29.69
CA GLU A 190 9.26 2.06 30.25
C GLU A 190 9.45 1.77 31.73
N ARG A 191 10.67 1.87 32.19
CA ARG A 191 11.03 1.81 33.61
C ARG A 191 12.04 2.88 33.93
N SER A 192 11.66 3.84 34.76
CA SER A 192 12.57 4.81 35.32
C SER A 192 13.50 4.17 36.36
N THR A 193 14.80 4.36 36.22
CA THR A 193 15.84 3.84 37.10
C THR A 193 16.67 4.98 37.69
N GLY A 194 17.51 4.66 38.70
CA GLY A 194 18.49 5.61 39.24
C GLY A 194 19.46 6.15 38.16
N ALA A 195 19.66 5.42 37.05
CA ALA A 195 20.60 5.76 35.97
C ALA A 195 19.93 6.35 34.72
N GLY A 196 18.59 6.46 34.67
CA GLY A 196 17.84 6.98 33.52
C GLY A 196 16.57 6.18 33.25
N ASP A 197 15.90 6.51 32.15
CA ASP A 197 14.70 5.80 31.68
C ASP A 197 15.12 4.65 30.78
N VAL A 198 14.63 3.46 31.05
CA VAL A 198 14.91 2.25 30.28
C VAL A 198 13.64 1.85 29.51
N LEU A 199 13.71 1.96 28.21
CA LEU A 199 12.65 1.47 27.31
C LEU A 199 12.99 0.07 26.82
N ARG A 200 11.98 -0.79 26.70
CA ARG A 200 12.05 -2.11 26.09
C ARG A 200 10.87 -2.28 25.16
N TRP A 201 11.06 -3.04 24.10
CA TRP A 201 9.99 -3.34 23.15
C TRP A 201 10.28 -4.66 22.46
N SER A 202 9.26 -5.24 21.88
CA SER A 202 9.33 -6.31 20.89
C SER A 202 8.62 -5.85 19.61
N SER A 203 8.91 -6.47 18.50
CA SER A 203 8.21 -6.25 17.24
C SER A 203 7.88 -7.57 16.60
N SER A 204 6.74 -7.67 15.93
CA SER A 204 6.41 -8.77 15.03
C SER A 204 6.69 -8.35 13.59
N GLY A 205 7.08 -9.30 12.75
CA GLY A 205 7.52 -9.05 11.39
C GLY A 205 9.00 -8.68 11.32
N THR A 206 9.45 -8.32 10.13
CA THR A 206 10.83 -7.92 9.85
C THR A 206 11.06 -6.48 10.28
N SER A 207 11.29 -6.23 11.57
CA SER A 207 11.68 -4.89 12.04
C SER A 207 13.19 -4.72 11.90
N ASP A 208 13.61 -3.78 11.07
CA ASP A 208 15.02 -3.53 10.77
C ASP A 208 15.61 -2.46 11.68
N ARG A 209 14.82 -1.47 12.04
CA ARG A 209 15.24 -0.42 12.97
C ARG A 209 14.08 0.17 13.76
N VAL A 210 14.40 0.68 14.94
CA VAL A 210 13.46 1.44 15.77
C VAL A 210 14.00 2.85 15.97
N VAL A 211 13.11 3.83 15.87
CA VAL A 211 13.39 5.25 16.16
C VAL A 211 12.61 5.65 17.41
N ILE A 212 13.31 6.21 18.40
CA ILE A 212 12.68 6.76 19.61
C ILE A 212 12.89 8.26 19.62
N ARG A 213 11.79 9.00 19.68
CA ARG A 213 11.78 10.44 19.90
C ARG A 213 11.33 10.75 21.31
N ARG A 214 11.95 11.74 21.93
CA ARG A 214 11.63 12.20 23.26
C ARG A 214 11.23 13.67 23.24
N ALA A 215 10.15 14.00 23.97
CA ALA A 215 9.76 15.37 24.27
C ALA A 215 9.55 15.52 25.79
N VAL A 216 9.68 16.71 26.32
CA VAL A 216 9.13 17.04 27.64
C VAL A 216 7.60 17.03 27.47
N ARG A 217 6.88 16.38 28.39
CA ARG A 217 5.42 16.30 28.30
C ARG A 217 4.79 17.69 28.27
N GLY A 218 3.94 17.92 27.28
CA GLY A 218 3.36 19.24 27.00
C GLY A 218 4.27 20.20 26.22
N GLY A 219 5.52 19.82 25.94
CA GLY A 219 6.43 20.57 25.09
C GLY A 219 6.25 20.22 23.60
N LYS A 220 6.50 21.19 22.72
CA LYS A 220 6.39 21.01 21.26
C LYS A 220 7.63 20.38 20.61
N ALA A 221 8.80 20.47 21.26
CA ALA A 221 10.06 20.02 20.69
C ALA A 221 10.28 18.50 20.93
N HIS A 222 10.37 17.75 19.84
CA HIS A 222 10.70 16.33 19.85
C HIS A 222 12.14 16.11 19.37
N LYS A 223 12.94 15.38 20.16
CA LYS A 223 14.33 15.04 19.82
C LYS A 223 14.45 13.53 19.61
N THR A 224 15.07 13.09 18.52
CA THR A 224 15.48 11.70 18.35
C THR A 224 16.57 11.37 19.35
N VAL A 225 16.35 10.36 20.18
CA VAL A 225 17.26 9.92 21.24
C VAL A 225 17.84 8.53 20.97
N PHE A 226 17.20 7.76 20.09
CA PHE A 226 17.66 6.46 19.66
C PHE A 226 17.26 6.20 18.20
N GLY A 227 18.14 5.49 17.47
CA GLY A 227 17.92 4.96 16.13
C GLY A 227 18.81 3.73 15.94
N GLY A 228 18.21 2.55 15.77
CA GLY A 228 18.95 1.30 15.60
C GLY A 228 18.07 0.06 15.74
N SER A 229 18.68 -1.13 15.67
CA SER A 229 18.01 -2.44 15.68
C SER A 229 17.89 -3.09 17.06
N ALA A 230 18.42 -2.45 18.13
CA ALA A 230 18.28 -3.01 19.47
C ALA A 230 16.84 -3.01 19.96
N THR A 231 16.51 -3.91 20.89
CA THR A 231 15.21 -4.05 21.53
C THR A 231 15.10 -3.38 22.90
N LYS A 232 16.18 -2.66 23.26
CA LYS A 232 16.30 -1.94 24.52
C LYS A 232 17.10 -0.66 24.33
N PHE A 233 16.65 0.40 24.98
CA PHE A 233 17.36 1.68 25.04
C PHE A 233 17.33 2.25 26.45
N ALA A 234 18.45 2.78 26.93
CA ALA A 234 18.56 3.48 28.19
C ALA A 234 18.86 4.96 27.96
N ASP A 235 17.90 5.82 28.22
CA ASP A 235 18.07 7.25 28.13
C ASP A 235 18.67 7.81 29.44
N LYS A 236 19.99 8.01 29.43
CA LYS A 236 20.75 8.59 30.56
C LYS A 236 20.72 10.12 30.58
N ARG A 237 20.22 10.76 29.51
CA ARG A 237 20.26 12.23 29.34
C ARG A 237 18.95 12.88 29.74
N ILE A 238 18.28 12.34 30.74
CA ILE A 238 17.05 12.90 31.32
C ILE A 238 17.37 13.91 32.44
N ARG A 239 16.50 14.91 32.60
CA ARG A 239 16.58 15.83 33.73
C ARG A 239 15.66 15.34 34.83
N PRO A 240 16.10 15.38 36.10
CA PRO A 240 15.21 15.07 37.24
C PRO A 240 13.98 15.97 37.24
N ASN A 241 12.86 15.44 37.68
CA ASN A 241 11.59 16.16 37.85
C ASN A 241 10.89 16.64 36.55
N LEU A 242 11.31 16.13 35.39
CA LEU A 242 10.59 16.33 34.16
C LEU A 242 9.92 15.01 33.73
N GLU A 243 8.67 15.10 33.33
CA GLU A 243 7.99 14.03 32.64
C GLU A 243 8.40 14.05 31.17
N TYR A 244 8.75 12.90 30.65
CA TYR A 244 9.08 12.74 29.24
C TYR A 244 8.03 11.91 28.54
N LEU A 245 7.68 12.32 27.33
CA LEU A 245 6.91 11.52 26.39
C LEU A 245 7.88 10.91 25.40
N TYR A 246 7.93 9.59 25.36
CA TYR A 246 8.67 8.85 24.34
C TYR A 246 7.70 8.37 23.28
N SER A 247 8.04 8.61 22.02
CA SER A 247 7.33 8.09 20.85
C SER A 247 8.25 7.08 20.18
N VAL A 248 7.81 5.82 20.14
CA VAL A 248 8.55 4.68 19.61
C VAL A 248 7.91 4.25 18.30
N GLN A 249 8.72 4.09 17.26
CA GLN A 249 8.27 3.67 15.92
C GLN A 249 9.30 2.72 15.33
N SER A 250 8.87 1.59 14.79
CA SER A 250 9.72 0.65 14.06
C SER A 250 9.54 0.80 12.56
N PHE A 251 10.55 0.42 11.84
CA PHE A 251 10.62 0.41 10.38
C PHE A 251 11.21 -0.93 9.93
N ASP A 252 10.70 -1.46 8.82
CA ASP A 252 11.27 -2.63 8.16
C ASP A 252 12.30 -2.23 7.09
N GLN A 253 12.83 -3.24 6.39
CA GLN A 253 13.80 -3.04 5.31
C GLN A 253 13.21 -2.38 4.07
N ALA A 254 11.90 -2.44 3.86
CA ALA A 254 11.18 -1.78 2.77
C ALA A 254 10.80 -0.34 3.12
N GLY A 255 11.08 0.11 4.36
CA GLY A 255 10.78 1.45 4.84
C GLY A 255 9.36 1.63 5.37
N ASN A 256 8.54 0.56 5.48
CA ASN A 256 7.24 0.66 6.10
C ASN A 256 7.39 1.00 7.58
N ALA A 257 6.52 1.89 8.05
CA ALA A 257 6.55 2.37 9.42
C ALA A 257 5.40 1.80 10.25
N SER A 258 5.71 1.30 11.46
CA SER A 258 4.68 0.92 12.42
C SER A 258 3.83 2.12 12.84
N LYS A 259 2.69 1.83 13.47
CA LYS A 259 2.01 2.86 14.29
C LYS A 259 2.96 3.34 15.38
N VAL A 260 2.91 4.64 15.69
CA VAL A 260 3.68 5.23 16.78
C VAL A 260 3.07 4.80 18.12
N VAL A 261 3.89 4.21 18.99
CA VAL A 261 3.50 3.93 20.38
C VAL A 261 4.09 5.01 21.27
N SER A 262 3.22 5.69 22.01
CA SER A 262 3.64 6.75 22.95
C SER A 262 3.56 6.26 24.38
N ILE A 263 4.63 6.46 25.14
CA ILE A 263 4.72 6.09 26.54
C ILE A 263 5.24 7.26 27.37
N VAL A 264 4.65 7.50 28.52
CA VAL A 264 5.06 8.56 29.43
C VAL A 264 5.99 7.98 30.48
N ALA A 265 7.21 8.48 30.53
CA ALA A 265 8.12 8.23 31.63
C ALA A 265 7.78 9.19 32.77
N LEU A 266 7.49 8.62 33.93
CA LEU A 266 7.30 9.39 35.14
C LEU A 266 8.66 9.99 35.57
N PRO A 267 8.67 11.19 36.18
CA PRO A 267 9.91 11.79 36.62
C PRO A 267 10.62 10.87 37.59
N LYS A 268 11.93 10.74 37.40
CA LYS A 268 12.80 10.07 38.36
C LYS A 268 12.59 10.67 39.72
N ILE A 269 12.00 9.92 40.62
CA ILE A 269 11.84 10.31 42.01
C ILE A 269 13.24 10.29 42.60
N LEU A 270 13.80 11.48 42.87
CA LEU A 270 14.97 11.56 43.70
C LEU A 270 14.56 11.02 45.07
N THR A 271 15.02 9.82 45.39
CA THR A 271 14.89 9.29 46.77
C THR A 271 15.58 10.30 47.67
N LEU A 272 14.80 11.06 48.42
CA LEU A 272 15.36 11.97 49.41
C LEU A 272 16.03 11.11 50.46
N GLN A 273 17.33 11.22 50.53
CA GLN A 273 18.14 10.43 51.47
C GLN A 273 17.94 10.82 52.95
N LYS A 274 17.03 11.74 53.26
CA LYS A 274 16.75 12.14 54.65
C LYS A 274 15.25 12.31 54.87
N THR A 275 14.77 11.63 55.87
CA THR A 275 13.46 11.81 56.45
C THR A 275 13.19 13.29 56.79
N PRO A 276 11.93 13.77 56.63
CA PRO A 276 11.55 15.07 57.15
C PRO A 276 11.94 15.19 58.62
N HIS A 277 12.41 16.36 59.06
CA HIS A 277 12.77 16.58 60.45
C HIS A 277 11.57 16.32 61.37
N GLU A 278 11.76 15.51 62.41
CA GLU A 278 10.73 15.29 63.42
C GLU A 278 10.48 16.61 64.17
N PRO A 279 9.22 17.06 64.27
CA PRO A 279 8.92 18.24 65.05
C PRO A 279 9.07 17.90 66.52
N ARG A 280 9.73 18.75 67.30
CA ARG A 280 9.67 18.69 68.77
C ARG A 280 8.22 18.89 69.18
N ALA A 281 7.78 18.15 70.20
CA ALA A 281 6.44 18.26 70.76
C ALA A 281 6.24 19.69 71.31
N ALA A 282 5.60 20.53 70.52
CA ALA A 282 5.16 21.87 70.86
C ALA A 282 3.66 21.97 70.63
N ALA A 283 2.99 22.90 71.29
CA ALA A 283 1.55 23.11 71.13
C ALA A 283 1.10 23.29 69.64
N ASN A 284 2.02 23.79 68.79
CA ASN A 284 1.82 23.99 67.37
C ASN A 284 3.05 23.50 66.60
N PRO A 285 3.16 22.20 66.33
CA PRO A 285 4.34 21.65 65.65
C PRO A 285 4.45 22.18 64.21
N ILE A 286 5.66 22.54 63.85
CA ILE A 286 6.00 22.97 62.45
C ILE A 286 6.60 21.77 61.74
N LEU A 287 5.90 21.26 60.73
CA LEU A 287 6.40 20.22 59.88
C LEU A 287 7.35 20.82 58.86
N ARG A 288 8.61 20.34 58.75
CA ARG A 288 9.63 20.85 57.88
C ARG A 288 10.22 19.76 57.04
N TRP A 289 10.61 20.11 55.78
CA TRP A 289 11.26 19.19 54.86
C TRP A 289 12.32 19.91 54.00
N ARG A 290 13.15 19.13 53.30
CA ARG A 290 14.12 19.71 52.42
C ARG A 290 13.47 20.17 51.09
N ARG A 291 14.01 21.24 50.53
CA ARG A 291 13.53 21.73 49.22
C ARG A 291 13.79 20.68 48.14
N VAL A 292 12.75 20.37 47.38
CA VAL A 292 12.86 19.58 46.13
C VAL A 292 13.03 20.57 44.98
N ARG A 293 14.09 20.38 44.20
CA ARG A 293 14.36 21.27 43.02
C ARG A 293 13.24 21.10 42.00
N GLY A 294 12.67 22.19 41.53
CA GLY A 294 11.60 22.21 40.56
C GLY A 294 10.19 22.03 41.12
N ALA A 295 10.04 21.76 42.42
CA ALA A 295 8.73 21.75 43.08
C ALA A 295 8.18 23.18 43.18
N GLY A 296 6.98 23.39 42.69
CA GLY A 296 6.24 24.64 42.82
C GLY A 296 5.40 24.71 44.09
N TYR A 297 5.05 23.56 44.66
CA TYR A 297 4.26 23.41 45.87
C TYR A 297 4.48 22.03 46.51
N TYR A 298 3.93 21.81 47.70
CA TYR A 298 3.97 20.51 48.39
C TYR A 298 2.56 20.11 48.82
N ASN A 299 2.26 18.82 48.81
CA ASN A 299 1.07 18.25 49.42
C ASN A 299 1.47 17.64 50.76
N VAL A 300 0.99 18.17 51.82
CA VAL A 300 1.24 17.68 53.17
C VAL A 300 -0.02 17.07 53.75
N GLN A 301 0.08 15.85 54.24
CA GLN A 301 -1.05 15.14 54.84
C GLN A 301 -0.67 14.64 56.22
N LEU A 302 -1.58 14.80 57.21
CA LEU A 302 -1.43 14.31 58.56
C LEU A 302 -2.45 13.21 58.86
N PHE A 303 -1.98 12.17 59.53
CA PHE A 303 -2.79 11.00 59.88
C PHE A 303 -2.72 10.71 61.40
N ARG A 304 -3.85 10.26 61.93
CA ARG A 304 -3.92 9.61 63.24
C ARG A 304 -4.44 8.19 63.06
N GLY A 305 -3.60 7.18 63.34
CA GLY A 305 -3.88 5.83 62.87
C GLY A 305 -3.93 5.75 61.36
N SER A 306 -5.00 5.20 60.80
CA SER A 306 -5.26 5.15 59.36
C SER A 306 -6.04 6.36 58.82
N LYS A 307 -6.61 7.19 59.69
CA LYS A 307 -7.49 8.30 59.31
C LYS A 307 -6.67 9.55 58.98
N ARG A 308 -6.86 10.09 57.77
CA ARG A 308 -6.34 11.40 57.40
C ARG A 308 -7.17 12.49 58.10
N ILE A 309 -6.49 13.39 58.79
CA ILE A 309 -7.12 14.43 59.61
C ILE A 309 -6.75 15.86 59.16
N TYR A 310 -5.75 15.99 58.27
CA TYR A 310 -5.32 17.29 57.77
C TYR A 310 -4.69 17.14 56.36
N ALA A 311 -4.86 18.15 55.53
CA ALA A 311 -4.08 18.31 54.33
C ALA A 311 -3.86 19.78 54.02
N ALA A 312 -2.68 20.11 53.45
CA ALA A 312 -2.31 21.45 53.04
C ALA A 312 -1.42 21.40 51.80
N TRP A 313 -1.40 22.52 51.08
CA TRP A 313 -0.59 22.65 49.84
C TRP A 313 0.32 23.89 49.91
N PRO A 314 1.28 23.94 50.89
CA PRO A 314 2.19 25.08 50.98
C PRO A 314 3.15 25.16 49.81
N THR A 315 3.55 26.37 49.45
CA THR A 315 4.63 26.67 48.50
C THR A 315 6.01 26.66 49.15
N MET A 316 6.01 26.91 50.48
CA MET A 316 7.21 26.82 51.31
C MET A 316 7.48 25.41 51.79
N ARG A 317 8.71 25.16 52.22
CA ARG A 317 9.20 23.85 52.70
C ARG A 317 8.83 23.58 54.17
N GLN A 318 7.79 24.21 54.67
CA GLN A 318 7.27 24.01 56.04
C GLN A 318 5.77 24.31 56.06
N VAL A 319 5.10 23.74 57.07
CA VAL A 319 3.72 24.08 57.42
C VAL A 319 3.57 23.97 58.93
N GLY A 320 3.08 25.04 59.55
CA GLY A 320 2.65 25.00 60.96
C GLY A 320 1.27 24.36 61.09
N LEU A 321 1.06 23.45 62.01
CA LEU A 321 -0.25 22.92 62.30
C LEU A 321 -1.01 23.92 63.17
N PRO A 322 -2.25 24.31 62.78
CA PRO A 322 -3.06 25.20 63.63
C PRO A 322 -3.44 24.48 64.93
N THR A 323 -3.79 25.23 65.98
CA THR A 323 -4.30 24.68 67.24
C THR A 323 -5.59 23.89 67.05
N THR A 324 -6.47 24.36 66.16
CA THR A 324 -7.66 23.66 65.71
C THR A 324 -7.84 23.82 64.22
N TRP A 325 -8.42 22.84 63.51
CA TRP A 325 -8.73 22.92 62.08
C TRP A 325 -9.98 22.11 61.76
N LYS A 326 -10.57 22.38 60.59
CA LYS A 326 -11.67 21.57 60.03
C LYS A 326 -11.11 20.68 58.89
N TRP A 327 -11.50 19.41 58.88
CA TRP A 327 -11.21 18.46 57.79
C TRP A 327 -12.40 17.54 57.58
N ALA A 328 -12.86 17.39 56.34
CA ALA A 328 -14.03 16.56 55.98
C ALA A 328 -15.26 16.79 56.92
N GLY A 329 -15.59 18.06 57.19
CA GLY A 329 -16.71 18.44 58.00
C GLY A 329 -16.48 18.38 59.51
N HIS A 330 -15.40 17.75 59.99
CA HIS A 330 -15.12 17.60 61.42
C HIS A 330 -14.07 18.61 61.89
N ARG A 331 -14.20 19.03 63.17
CA ARG A 331 -13.20 19.87 63.84
C ARG A 331 -12.17 18.96 64.54
N PHE A 332 -10.90 19.25 64.32
CA PHE A 332 -9.76 18.53 64.90
C PHE A 332 -8.88 19.47 65.71
N ARG A 333 -8.21 18.92 66.68
CA ARG A 333 -7.09 19.48 67.46
C ARG A 333 -6.06 18.40 67.71
N LEU A 334 -4.82 18.75 68.01
CA LEU A 334 -3.85 17.77 68.49
C LEU A 334 -4.22 17.31 69.87
N THR A 335 -4.28 16.01 70.06
CA THR A 335 -4.52 15.35 71.35
C THR A 335 -3.38 14.38 71.62
N PRO A 336 -3.10 13.96 72.89
CA PRO A 336 -2.03 13.00 73.14
C PRO A 336 -2.09 11.77 72.22
N GLY A 337 -0.95 11.34 71.70
CA GLY A 337 -0.84 10.18 70.83
C GLY A 337 0.13 10.38 69.68
N ARG A 338 0.30 9.31 68.90
CA ARG A 338 1.21 9.28 67.75
C ARG A 338 0.50 9.77 66.47
N TYR A 339 1.19 10.65 65.73
CA TYR A 339 0.77 11.16 64.44
C TYR A 339 1.80 10.78 63.38
N ARG A 340 1.34 10.46 62.18
CA ARG A 340 2.18 10.27 60.98
C ARG A 340 1.86 11.35 59.97
N TRP A 341 2.85 11.87 59.35
CA TRP A 341 2.64 12.83 58.28
C TRP A 341 3.47 12.49 57.07
N TYR A 342 2.95 12.86 55.93
CA TYR A 342 3.53 12.62 54.64
C TYR A 342 3.62 13.94 53.91
N VAL A 343 4.64 14.09 53.06
CA VAL A 343 4.80 15.23 52.18
C VAL A 343 5.24 14.78 50.81
N TRP A 344 4.61 15.34 49.80
CA TRP A 344 4.90 15.10 48.39
C TRP A 344 5.25 16.42 47.74
N ALA A 345 6.32 16.46 46.88
CA ALA A 345 6.60 17.59 46.03
C ALA A 345 5.61 17.65 44.90
N GLY A 346 5.02 18.81 44.63
CA GLY A 346 4.11 19.06 43.55
C GLY A 346 4.80 19.80 42.40
N PHE A 347 4.60 19.31 41.17
CA PHE A 347 5.20 19.87 39.95
C PHE A 347 4.12 20.34 38.97
N GLY A 348 4.31 21.56 38.43
CA GLY A 348 3.34 22.19 37.52
C GLY A 348 2.09 22.71 38.20
N ALA A 349 0.99 22.82 37.50
CA ALA A 349 -0.28 23.27 38.03
C ALA A 349 -0.88 22.26 39.04
N ARG A 350 -1.49 22.75 40.14
CA ARG A 350 -2.14 21.91 41.15
C ARG A 350 -3.24 21.02 40.57
N SER A 351 -3.97 21.49 39.59
CA SER A 351 -5.03 20.75 38.90
C SER A 351 -4.54 19.44 38.25
N LEU A 352 -3.26 19.33 37.96
CA LEU A 352 -2.67 18.15 37.35
C LEU A 352 -2.28 17.07 38.38
N ALA A 353 -2.38 17.35 39.68
CA ALA A 353 -2.09 16.43 40.80
C ALA A 353 -0.77 15.63 40.65
N ARG A 354 0.26 16.28 40.12
CA ARG A 354 1.57 15.64 39.88
C ARG A 354 2.44 15.74 41.08
N TYR A 355 2.59 14.63 41.79
CA TYR A 355 3.34 14.57 43.02
C TYR A 355 4.47 13.57 42.93
N GLY A 356 5.64 13.95 43.47
CA GLY A 356 6.71 13.02 43.78
C GLY A 356 6.75 12.81 45.30
N PRO A 357 6.98 11.58 45.82
CA PRO A 357 7.14 11.38 47.24
C PRO A 357 8.36 12.14 47.77
N VAL A 358 8.18 12.92 48.81
CA VAL A 358 9.26 13.61 49.52
C VAL A 358 9.70 12.84 50.76
N GLY A 359 8.75 12.25 51.45
CA GLY A 359 9.03 11.44 52.62
C GLY A 359 7.89 11.46 53.62
N HIS A 360 8.12 10.76 54.71
CA HIS A 360 7.20 10.74 55.86
C HIS A 360 7.98 10.76 57.18
N ALA A 361 7.32 11.23 58.19
CA ALA A 361 7.82 11.17 59.58
C ALA A 361 6.65 11.00 60.55
N SER A 362 6.96 10.79 61.81
CA SER A 362 6.00 10.75 62.89
C SER A 362 6.41 11.65 64.03
N PHE A 363 5.45 12.09 64.79
CA PHE A 363 5.69 12.75 66.09
C PHE A 363 4.67 12.27 67.10
N VAL A 364 5.01 12.47 68.38
CA VAL A 364 4.13 12.12 69.51
C VAL A 364 3.76 13.40 70.22
N VAL A 365 2.48 13.57 70.49
CA VAL A 365 1.98 14.57 71.43
C VAL A 365 1.94 13.93 72.78
N PRO A 366 2.68 14.44 73.81
CA PRO A 366 2.69 13.84 75.12
C PRO A 366 1.33 13.98 75.81
N ARG A 367 1.06 13.12 76.82
CA ARG A 367 0.00 13.34 77.73
C ARG A 367 0.45 14.46 78.67
N ALA A 368 -0.42 15.42 78.93
CA ALA A 368 -0.20 16.46 79.94
C ALA A 368 -0.13 15.85 81.33
#